data_4bb27285c46c28324f32aba68897c82d
#
_entry.id   4bb27285c46c28324f32aba68897c82d
#
_cell.length_a   1.000
_cell.length_b   1.000
_cell.length_c   1.000
_cell.angle_alpha   90.00
_cell.angle_beta   90.00
_cell.angle_gamma   90.00
#
_symmetry.space_group_name_H-M   'P 1'
#
loop_
_entity.id
_entity.type
_entity.pdbx_description
1 polymer ?
#
loop_
_entity_poly.entity_id
_entity_poly.type
_entity_poly.pdbx_seq_one_letter_code
_entity_poly.pdbx_strand_id
1 'polypeptide(L)'
;MSDHIVSAFTEELERLSADILRMGGIVEEMIGDSCRAVLHNDLELASEVIERDPQVDRMEAEVERQIVSLIARRQPMAHDLRSVFAALKVSGELERIGDLSKNIGKRALNLDAAVFPAMRSGVARMAGPVSRQLHQVLNAYASGNAAEAKAVWESDDEIDQHYNALFREMLTYMIEDPRSISDGAHMLFMAKNLERIGDHCTNIAEFVYFQITGENLVQQDRPKL
;
A
#
# COMPACT_ATOMS: atom_id res chain seq x y z
N MET A 1 -7.72 -40.53 5.47
CA MET A 1 -7.83 -39.47 6.50
C MET A 1 -6.79 -38.39 6.37
N SER A 2 -5.51 -38.70 6.07
CA SER A 2 -4.47 -37.64 5.88
C SER A 2 -4.76 -36.74 4.69
N ASP A 3 -5.20 -37.26 3.55
CA ASP A 3 -5.47 -36.48 2.34
C ASP A 3 -6.58 -35.43 2.53
N HIS A 4 -7.64 -35.77 3.30
CA HIS A 4 -8.71 -34.83 3.63
C HIS A 4 -8.26 -33.71 4.59
N ILE A 5 -7.28 -33.96 5.44
CA ILE A 5 -6.74 -32.93 6.35
C ILE A 5 -5.83 -31.97 5.58
N VAL A 6 -5.04 -32.48 4.66
CA VAL A 6 -4.16 -31.67 3.80
C VAL A 6 -4.99 -30.78 2.87
N SER A 7 -6.02 -31.33 2.20
CA SER A 7 -6.88 -30.54 1.31
C SER A 7 -7.62 -29.43 2.05
N ALA A 8 -8.14 -29.69 3.25
CA ALA A 8 -8.83 -28.69 4.06
C ALA A 8 -7.91 -27.56 4.54
N PHE A 9 -6.63 -27.84 4.81
CA PHE A 9 -5.65 -26.81 5.17
C PHE A 9 -5.29 -25.94 3.96
N THR A 10 -5.07 -26.55 2.80
CA THR A 10 -4.81 -25.83 1.54
C THR A 10 -5.97 -24.90 1.20
N GLU A 11 -7.22 -25.37 1.30
CA GLU A 11 -8.41 -24.55 1.08
C GLU A 11 -8.50 -23.35 2.07
N GLU A 12 -8.10 -23.54 3.32
CA GLU A 12 -8.07 -22.45 4.32
C GLU A 12 -7.01 -21.39 3.96
N LEU A 13 -5.82 -21.80 3.48
CA LEU A 13 -4.77 -20.87 3.02
C LEU A 13 -5.19 -20.14 1.74
N GLU A 14 -5.83 -20.81 0.79
CA GLU A 14 -6.34 -20.19 -0.44
C GLU A 14 -7.40 -19.12 -0.13
N ARG A 15 -8.32 -19.39 0.81
CA ARG A 15 -9.31 -18.40 1.27
C ARG A 15 -8.65 -17.19 1.92
N LEU A 16 -7.68 -17.43 2.80
CA LEU A 16 -6.92 -16.36 3.45
C LEU A 16 -6.22 -15.48 2.40
N SER A 17 -5.58 -16.09 1.41
CA SER A 17 -4.94 -15.37 0.30
C SER A 17 -5.95 -14.58 -0.52
N ALA A 18 -7.12 -15.16 -0.82
CA ALA A 18 -8.18 -14.46 -1.55
C ALA A 18 -8.73 -13.24 -0.78
N ASP A 19 -8.86 -13.34 0.55
CA ASP A 19 -9.29 -12.24 1.41
C ASP A 19 -8.26 -11.09 1.39
N ILE A 20 -6.97 -11.41 1.45
CA ILE A 20 -5.87 -10.43 1.36
C ILE A 20 -5.86 -9.74 -0.02
N LEU A 21 -6.00 -10.49 -1.11
CA LEU A 21 -6.04 -9.92 -2.45
C LEU A 21 -7.26 -9.03 -2.67
N ARG A 22 -8.42 -9.40 -2.11
CA ARG A 22 -9.61 -8.54 -2.13
C ARG A 22 -9.40 -7.26 -1.34
N MET A 23 -8.77 -7.32 -0.16
CA MET A 23 -8.37 -6.17 0.63
C MET A 23 -7.40 -5.28 -0.16
N GLY A 24 -6.41 -5.89 -0.84
CA GLY A 24 -5.47 -5.18 -1.71
C GLY A 24 -6.16 -4.43 -2.84
N GLY A 25 -7.17 -5.02 -3.49
CA GLY A 25 -7.95 -4.36 -4.53
C GLY A 25 -8.68 -3.11 -4.02
N ILE A 26 -9.29 -3.17 -2.83
CA ILE A 26 -9.96 -2.01 -2.19
C ILE A 26 -8.94 -0.91 -1.90
N VAL A 27 -7.77 -1.26 -1.38
CA VAL A 27 -6.71 -0.31 -1.05
C VAL A 27 -6.13 0.34 -2.30
N GLU A 28 -5.96 -0.42 -3.39
CA GLU A 28 -5.54 0.12 -4.71
C GLU A 28 -6.55 1.15 -5.24
N GLU A 29 -7.86 0.87 -5.14
CA GLU A 29 -8.90 1.84 -5.46
C GLU A 29 -8.83 3.09 -4.58
N MET A 30 -8.59 2.93 -3.26
CA MET A 30 -8.46 4.07 -2.34
C MET A 30 -7.30 4.99 -2.70
N ILE A 31 -6.15 4.45 -3.13
CA ILE A 31 -5.01 5.25 -3.62
C ILE A 31 -5.44 6.06 -4.85
N GLY A 32 -6.02 5.40 -5.85
CA GLY A 32 -6.45 6.05 -7.09
C GLY A 32 -7.48 7.15 -6.85
N ASP A 33 -8.50 6.86 -6.03
CA ASP A 33 -9.59 7.77 -5.73
C ASP A 33 -9.13 8.97 -4.90
N SER A 34 -8.27 8.77 -3.90
CA SER A 34 -7.72 9.87 -3.10
C SER A 34 -6.93 10.85 -3.98
N CYS A 35 -6.12 10.35 -4.91
CA CYS A 35 -5.37 11.21 -5.85
C CYS A 35 -6.27 11.89 -6.88
N ARG A 36 -7.32 11.22 -7.37
CA ARG A 36 -8.32 11.83 -8.26
C ARG A 36 -9.11 12.93 -7.54
N ALA A 37 -9.48 12.70 -6.29
CA ALA A 37 -10.14 13.70 -5.45
C ALA A 37 -9.28 14.96 -5.32
N VAL A 38 -7.98 14.82 -5.08
CA VAL A 38 -7.04 15.95 -5.04
C VAL A 38 -6.96 16.64 -6.40
N LEU A 39 -6.80 15.91 -7.49
CA LEU A 39 -6.63 16.44 -8.84
C LEU A 39 -7.82 17.28 -9.29
N HIS A 40 -9.03 16.78 -9.05
CA HIS A 40 -10.27 17.40 -9.53
C HIS A 40 -10.97 18.25 -8.47
N ASN A 41 -10.42 18.39 -7.26
CA ASN A 41 -11.07 19.05 -6.12
C ASN A 41 -12.44 18.42 -5.81
N ASP A 42 -12.51 17.10 -5.89
CA ASP A 42 -13.74 16.33 -5.67
C ASP A 42 -13.86 15.94 -4.19
N LEU A 43 -14.63 16.76 -3.45
CA LEU A 43 -14.82 16.59 -2.01
C LEU A 43 -15.72 15.39 -1.69
N GLU A 44 -16.62 15.01 -2.60
CA GLU A 44 -17.47 13.83 -2.44
C GLU A 44 -16.62 12.56 -2.53
N LEU A 45 -15.80 12.43 -3.58
CA LEU A 45 -14.86 11.33 -3.73
C LEU A 45 -13.85 11.24 -2.57
N ALA A 46 -13.39 12.40 -2.05
CA ALA A 46 -12.52 12.43 -0.87
C ALA A 46 -13.21 11.84 0.37
N SER A 47 -14.49 12.14 0.55
CA SER A 47 -15.31 11.60 1.66
C SER A 47 -15.55 10.11 1.50
N GLU A 48 -15.82 9.61 0.28
CA GLU A 48 -15.98 8.19 -0.01
C GLU A 48 -14.72 7.39 0.34
N VAL A 49 -13.52 7.90 0.03
CA VAL A 49 -12.25 7.26 0.40
C VAL A 49 -12.15 7.11 1.93
N ILE A 50 -12.54 8.15 2.67
CA ILE A 50 -12.52 8.11 4.14
C ILE A 50 -13.51 7.08 4.68
N GLU A 51 -14.68 6.94 4.08
CA GLU A 51 -15.72 6.00 4.49
C GLU A 51 -15.39 4.54 4.16
N ARG A 52 -14.48 4.27 3.22
CA ARG A 52 -14.01 2.90 2.89
C ARG A 52 -13.02 2.33 3.91
N ASP A 53 -12.28 3.17 4.60
CA ASP A 53 -11.26 2.75 5.55
C ASP A 53 -11.76 1.76 6.64
N PRO A 54 -12.90 1.97 7.30
CA PRO A 54 -13.41 0.99 8.25
C PRO A 54 -13.74 -0.39 7.63
N GLN A 55 -13.84 -0.50 6.32
CA GLN A 55 -13.98 -1.79 5.64
C GLN A 55 -12.62 -2.51 5.62
N VAL A 56 -11.55 -1.80 5.34
CA VAL A 56 -10.17 -2.33 5.35
C VAL A 56 -9.81 -2.81 6.77
N ASP A 57 -10.08 -2.00 7.80
CA ASP A 57 -9.87 -2.37 9.22
C ASP A 57 -10.58 -3.68 9.60
N ARG A 58 -11.86 -3.81 9.18
CA ARG A 58 -12.63 -5.04 9.46
C ARG A 58 -12.06 -6.25 8.74
N MET A 59 -11.54 -6.08 7.54
CA MET A 59 -10.92 -7.16 6.76
C MET A 59 -9.61 -7.60 7.40
N GLU A 60 -8.76 -6.67 7.85
CA GLU A 60 -7.55 -6.99 8.60
C GLU A 60 -7.88 -7.80 9.86
N ALA A 61 -8.79 -7.30 10.71
CA ALA A 61 -9.21 -7.99 11.93
C ALA A 61 -9.80 -9.39 11.67
N GLU A 62 -10.46 -9.60 10.53
CA GLU A 62 -10.96 -10.93 10.12
C GLU A 62 -9.81 -11.85 9.71
N VAL A 63 -8.85 -11.36 8.92
CA VAL A 63 -7.63 -12.09 8.54
C VAL A 63 -6.86 -12.53 9.79
N GLU A 64 -6.65 -11.62 10.75
CA GLU A 64 -5.99 -11.98 12.02
C GLU A 64 -6.71 -13.09 12.78
N ARG A 65 -8.05 -13.03 12.90
CA ARG A 65 -8.86 -14.07 13.55
C ARG A 65 -8.74 -15.43 12.84
N GLN A 66 -8.78 -15.41 11.51
CA GLN A 66 -8.60 -16.62 10.69
C GLN A 66 -7.24 -17.24 10.92
N ILE A 67 -6.17 -16.43 10.94
CA ILE A 67 -4.80 -16.85 11.19
C ILE A 67 -4.64 -17.48 12.56
N VAL A 68 -5.12 -16.83 13.63
CA VAL A 68 -5.06 -17.37 14.99
C VAL A 68 -5.79 -18.71 15.08
N SER A 69 -6.99 -18.80 14.48
CA SER A 69 -7.77 -20.03 14.44
C SER A 69 -7.07 -21.16 13.67
N LEU A 70 -6.44 -20.81 12.53
CA LEU A 70 -5.70 -21.74 11.68
C LEU A 70 -4.49 -22.31 12.42
N ILE A 71 -3.68 -21.46 13.06
CA ILE A 71 -2.50 -21.87 13.83
C ILE A 71 -2.92 -22.82 14.98
N ALA A 72 -3.97 -22.44 15.72
CA ALA A 72 -4.45 -23.23 16.87
C ALA A 72 -4.96 -24.61 16.46
N ARG A 73 -5.63 -24.74 15.31
CA ARG A 73 -6.23 -26.01 14.85
C ARG A 73 -5.26 -26.89 14.05
N ARG A 74 -4.38 -26.28 13.26
CA ARG A 74 -3.58 -27.02 12.25
C ARG A 74 -2.11 -27.14 12.61
N GLN A 75 -1.57 -26.29 13.50
CA GLN A 75 -0.16 -26.29 13.91
C GLN A 75 0.79 -26.30 12.68
N PRO A 76 0.67 -25.33 11.75
CA PRO A 76 1.43 -25.33 10.52
C PRO A 76 2.93 -25.33 10.80
N MET A 77 3.73 -25.98 9.92
CA MET A 77 5.17 -26.07 10.05
C MET A 77 5.89 -25.60 8.79
N ALA A 78 7.13 -25.16 8.95
CA ALA A 78 8.04 -24.80 7.86
C ALA A 78 7.39 -23.82 6.86
N HIS A 79 7.21 -24.22 5.61
CA HIS A 79 6.64 -23.39 4.55
C HIS A 79 5.24 -22.87 4.89
N ASP A 80 4.36 -23.71 5.41
CA ASP A 80 2.98 -23.35 5.77
C ASP A 80 2.95 -22.28 6.86
N LEU A 81 3.84 -22.37 7.84
CA LEU A 81 3.95 -21.36 8.89
C LEU A 81 4.46 -20.03 8.31
N ARG A 82 5.40 -20.06 7.34
CA ARG A 82 5.84 -18.83 6.66
C ARG A 82 4.71 -18.18 5.86
N SER A 83 3.88 -18.99 5.19
CA SER A 83 2.71 -18.49 4.44
C SER A 83 1.71 -17.79 5.36
N VAL A 84 1.40 -18.38 6.50
CA VAL A 84 0.51 -17.79 7.50
C VAL A 84 1.10 -16.50 8.10
N PHE A 85 2.41 -16.50 8.39
CA PHE A 85 3.10 -15.32 8.89
C PHE A 85 3.13 -14.19 7.86
N ALA A 86 3.43 -14.49 6.60
CA ALA A 86 3.41 -13.51 5.52
C ALA A 86 2.00 -12.93 5.33
N ALA A 87 0.96 -13.76 5.36
CA ALA A 87 -0.43 -13.32 5.30
C ALA A 87 -0.77 -12.29 6.38
N LEU A 88 -0.37 -12.54 7.64
CA LEU A 88 -0.54 -11.62 8.76
C LEU A 88 0.17 -10.28 8.52
N LYS A 89 1.41 -10.35 8.03
CA LYS A 89 2.22 -9.14 7.79
C LYS A 89 1.66 -8.33 6.61
N VAL A 90 1.32 -9.00 5.52
CA VAL A 90 0.76 -8.34 4.33
C VAL A 90 -0.57 -7.65 4.63
N SER A 91 -1.46 -8.27 5.42
CA SER A 91 -2.73 -7.63 5.80
C SER A 91 -2.51 -6.36 6.62
N GLY A 92 -1.57 -6.35 7.57
CA GLY A 92 -1.23 -5.15 8.34
C GLY A 92 -0.59 -4.04 7.50
N GLU A 93 0.25 -4.38 6.50
CA GLU A 93 0.79 -3.38 5.57
C GLU A 93 -0.31 -2.79 4.68
N LEU A 94 -1.29 -3.59 4.24
CA LEU A 94 -2.44 -3.11 3.46
C LEU A 94 -3.33 -2.17 4.28
N GLU A 95 -3.58 -2.45 5.55
CA GLU A 95 -4.30 -1.54 6.46
C GLU A 95 -3.59 -0.18 6.54
N ARG A 96 -2.26 -0.18 6.73
CA ARG A 96 -1.47 1.07 6.76
C ARG A 96 -1.54 1.85 5.45
N ILE A 97 -1.55 1.17 4.31
CA ILE A 97 -1.73 1.81 3.00
C ILE A 97 -3.14 2.44 2.91
N GLY A 98 -4.18 1.75 3.40
CA GLY A 98 -5.54 2.27 3.51
C GLY A 98 -5.60 3.54 4.37
N ASP A 99 -5.01 3.50 5.56
CA ASP A 99 -4.89 4.64 6.47
C ASP A 99 -4.20 5.85 5.83
N LEU A 100 -3.12 5.63 5.07
CA LEU A 100 -2.42 6.70 4.36
C LEU A 100 -3.29 7.29 3.23
N SER A 101 -4.02 6.46 2.50
CA SER A 101 -4.97 6.89 1.47
C SER A 101 -6.13 7.70 2.05
N LYS A 102 -6.71 7.26 3.18
CA LYS A 102 -7.69 8.02 3.98
C LYS A 102 -7.13 9.39 4.41
N ASN A 103 -5.86 9.42 4.84
CA ASN A 103 -5.23 10.68 5.26
C ASN A 103 -5.03 11.65 4.08
N ILE A 104 -4.81 11.15 2.85
CA ILE A 104 -4.83 11.98 1.63
C ILE A 104 -6.24 12.56 1.43
N GLY A 105 -7.29 11.74 1.51
CA GLY A 105 -8.68 12.19 1.42
C GLY A 105 -9.03 13.27 2.45
N LYS A 106 -8.68 13.06 3.73
CA LYS A 106 -8.88 14.06 4.80
C LYS A 106 -8.20 15.40 4.50
N ARG A 107 -7.01 15.38 3.90
CA ARG A 107 -6.31 16.61 3.52
C ARG A 107 -6.93 17.28 2.30
N ALA A 108 -7.44 16.50 1.34
CA ALA A 108 -8.14 17.01 0.18
C ALA A 108 -9.36 17.85 0.57
N LEU A 109 -10.09 17.47 1.63
CA LEU A 109 -11.24 18.23 2.17
C LEU A 109 -10.86 19.60 2.76
N ASN A 110 -9.57 19.81 3.07
CA ASN A 110 -9.08 21.07 3.68
C ASN A 110 -8.33 21.96 2.68
N LEU A 111 -8.28 21.60 1.39
CA LEU A 111 -7.65 22.42 0.37
C LEU A 111 -8.56 23.53 -0.10
N ASP A 112 -8.01 24.73 -0.29
CA ASP A 112 -8.73 25.79 -0.98
C ASP A 112 -8.99 25.40 -2.45
N ALA A 113 -10.18 25.69 -2.96
CA ALA A 113 -10.52 25.49 -4.37
C ALA A 113 -9.59 26.26 -5.32
N ALA A 114 -9.02 27.38 -4.84
CA ALA A 114 -8.09 28.24 -5.58
C ALA A 114 -6.64 27.73 -5.64
N VAL A 115 -6.33 26.56 -5.02
CA VAL A 115 -4.99 25.97 -5.08
C VAL A 115 -4.54 25.78 -6.54
N PHE A 116 -3.32 26.18 -6.82
CA PHE A 116 -2.73 26.11 -8.16
C PHE A 116 -2.89 24.71 -8.77
N PRO A 117 -3.47 24.59 -9.99
CA PRO A 117 -3.66 23.29 -10.66
C PRO A 117 -2.35 22.50 -10.82
N ALA A 118 -1.20 23.16 -10.95
CA ALA A 118 0.10 22.53 -11.02
C ALA A 118 0.46 21.76 -9.76
N MET A 119 0.16 22.28 -8.55
CA MET A 119 0.38 21.60 -7.29
C MET A 119 -0.46 20.33 -7.20
N ARG A 120 -1.75 20.39 -7.55
CA ARG A 120 -2.65 19.22 -7.58
C ARG A 120 -2.16 18.14 -8.53
N SER A 121 -1.76 18.55 -9.74
CA SER A 121 -1.19 17.65 -10.75
C SER A 121 0.12 17.00 -10.29
N GLY A 122 0.93 17.70 -9.49
CA GLY A 122 2.16 17.19 -8.91
C GLY A 122 1.91 15.96 -8.03
N VAL A 123 0.97 16.06 -7.09
CA VAL A 123 0.57 14.94 -6.22
C VAL A 123 -0.05 13.82 -7.05
N ALA A 124 -0.96 14.14 -7.97
CA ALA A 124 -1.63 13.14 -8.79
C ALA A 124 -0.67 12.32 -9.67
N ARG A 125 0.45 12.91 -10.13
CA ARG A 125 1.48 12.18 -10.90
C ARG A 125 2.15 11.05 -10.11
N MET A 126 2.19 11.12 -8.78
CA MET A 126 2.74 10.05 -7.94
C MET A 126 1.82 8.84 -7.84
N ALA A 127 0.51 9.00 -8.09
CA ALA A 127 -0.46 7.90 -7.98
C ALA A 127 -0.12 6.71 -8.88
N GLY A 128 0.26 6.98 -10.14
CA GLY A 128 0.57 5.94 -11.12
C GLY A 128 1.71 4.99 -10.70
N PRO A 129 2.90 5.50 -10.36
CA PRO A 129 4.00 4.69 -9.83
C PRO A 129 3.60 3.87 -8.59
N VAL A 130 2.96 4.51 -7.61
CA VAL A 130 2.55 3.86 -6.35
C VAL A 130 1.53 2.74 -6.59
N SER A 131 0.49 2.99 -7.40
CA SER A 131 -0.51 1.95 -7.73
C SER A 131 0.13 0.79 -8.50
N ARG A 132 1.05 1.05 -9.43
CA ARG A 132 1.78 -0.01 -10.14
C ARG A 132 2.58 -0.89 -9.17
N GLN A 133 3.29 -0.27 -8.22
CA GLN A 133 4.09 -0.99 -7.25
C GLN A 133 3.22 -1.89 -6.36
N LEU A 134 2.08 -1.39 -5.85
CA LEU A 134 1.12 -2.19 -5.09
C LEU A 134 0.57 -3.35 -5.94
N HIS A 135 0.15 -3.07 -7.17
CA HIS A 135 -0.38 -4.09 -8.07
C HIS A 135 0.65 -5.20 -8.34
N GLN A 136 1.91 -4.84 -8.60
CA GLN A 136 2.98 -5.80 -8.85
C GLN A 136 3.27 -6.68 -7.63
N VAL A 137 3.33 -6.10 -6.43
CA VAL A 137 3.61 -6.88 -5.21
C VAL A 137 2.43 -7.81 -4.86
N LEU A 138 1.19 -7.39 -5.10
CA LEU A 138 0.02 -8.26 -4.93
C LEU A 138 0.01 -9.41 -5.94
N ASN A 139 0.43 -9.17 -7.18
CA ASN A 139 0.61 -10.23 -8.17
C ASN A 139 1.72 -11.21 -7.76
N ALA A 140 2.85 -10.71 -7.25
CA ALA A 140 3.92 -11.54 -6.72
C ALA A 140 3.43 -12.42 -5.56
N TYR A 141 2.62 -11.87 -4.65
CA TYR A 141 1.96 -12.61 -3.57
C TYR A 141 1.02 -13.70 -4.09
N ALA A 142 0.13 -13.34 -5.04
CA ALA A 142 -0.86 -14.26 -5.61
C ALA A 142 -0.22 -15.42 -6.37
N SER A 143 0.85 -15.14 -7.12
CA SER A 143 1.53 -16.12 -7.97
C SER A 143 2.66 -16.89 -7.29
N GLY A 144 3.06 -16.48 -6.09
CA GLY A 144 4.24 -17.04 -5.41
C GLY A 144 5.54 -16.76 -6.18
N ASN A 145 5.67 -15.57 -6.77
CA ASN A 145 6.81 -15.20 -7.62
C ASN A 145 7.85 -14.36 -6.85
N ALA A 146 8.88 -15.03 -6.34
CA ALA A 146 9.96 -14.39 -5.58
C ALA A 146 10.77 -13.38 -6.42
N ALA A 147 10.93 -13.62 -7.73
CA ALA A 147 11.67 -12.71 -8.60
C ALA A 147 10.91 -11.39 -8.80
N GLU A 148 9.58 -11.45 -8.94
CA GLU A 148 8.74 -10.27 -9.05
C GLU A 148 8.70 -9.48 -7.73
N ALA A 149 8.59 -10.16 -6.58
CA ALA A 149 8.71 -9.53 -5.27
C ALA A 149 10.05 -8.79 -5.11
N LYS A 150 11.16 -9.44 -5.50
CA LYS A 150 12.47 -8.81 -5.46
C LYS A 150 12.57 -7.59 -6.40
N ALA A 151 11.99 -7.65 -7.60
CA ALA A 151 11.97 -6.54 -8.53
C ALA A 151 11.21 -5.32 -7.97
N VAL A 152 10.09 -5.55 -7.28
CA VAL A 152 9.36 -4.47 -6.56
C VAL A 152 10.23 -3.86 -5.49
N TRP A 153 10.91 -4.67 -4.69
CA TRP A 153 11.80 -4.19 -3.64
C TRP A 153 12.99 -3.36 -4.17
N GLU A 154 13.50 -3.70 -5.35
CA GLU A 154 14.58 -2.97 -6.02
C GLU A 154 14.12 -1.64 -6.66
N SER A 155 12.81 -1.45 -6.91
CA SER A 155 12.24 -0.29 -7.63
C SER A 155 11.84 0.91 -6.76
N ASP A 156 12.15 0.89 -5.47
CA ASP A 156 11.75 1.89 -4.47
C ASP A 156 12.19 3.34 -4.82
N ASP A 157 13.35 3.48 -5.44
CA ASP A 157 13.93 4.79 -5.76
C ASP A 157 13.06 5.66 -6.72
N GLU A 158 12.18 5.08 -7.55
CA GLU A 158 11.34 5.83 -8.48
C GLU A 158 10.38 6.76 -7.74
N ILE A 159 9.73 6.27 -6.68
CA ILE A 159 8.76 7.05 -5.90
C ILE A 159 9.48 8.15 -5.10
N ASP A 160 10.63 7.84 -4.52
CA ASP A 160 11.48 8.80 -3.81
C ASP A 160 11.92 9.96 -4.71
N GLN A 161 12.34 9.67 -5.94
CA GLN A 161 12.69 10.70 -6.92
C GLN A 161 11.51 11.61 -7.26
N HIS A 162 10.31 11.04 -7.44
CA HIS A 162 9.08 11.81 -7.67
C HIS A 162 8.74 12.70 -6.47
N TYR A 163 8.83 12.17 -5.25
CA TYR A 163 8.63 12.95 -4.04
C TYR A 163 9.62 14.11 -3.91
N ASN A 164 10.92 13.84 -4.12
CA ASN A 164 11.96 14.85 -4.01
C ASN A 164 11.83 15.95 -5.09
N ALA A 165 11.38 15.60 -6.30
CA ALA A 165 11.11 16.58 -7.36
C ALA A 165 9.92 17.48 -6.99
N LEU A 166 8.83 16.86 -6.53
CA LEU A 166 7.63 17.57 -6.12
C LEU A 166 7.88 18.46 -4.89
N PHE A 167 8.68 18.00 -3.93
CA PHE A 167 9.06 18.79 -2.76
C PHE A 167 9.73 20.12 -3.17
N ARG A 168 10.69 20.05 -4.10
CA ARG A 168 11.38 21.26 -4.62
C ARG A 168 10.43 22.18 -5.38
N GLU A 169 9.53 21.61 -6.19
CA GLU A 169 8.50 22.37 -6.92
C GLU A 169 7.58 23.13 -5.95
N MET A 170 7.08 22.44 -4.89
CA MET A 170 6.23 23.04 -3.87
C MET A 170 6.93 24.17 -3.11
N LEU A 171 8.20 23.99 -2.74
CA LEU A 171 8.97 25.06 -2.09
C LEU A 171 9.05 26.32 -2.98
N THR A 172 9.23 26.16 -4.28
CA THR A 172 9.27 27.28 -5.22
C THR A 172 7.95 28.05 -5.21
N TYR A 173 6.80 27.37 -5.30
CA TYR A 173 5.49 28.02 -5.25
C TYR A 173 5.24 28.74 -3.92
N MET A 174 5.63 28.14 -2.78
CA MET A 174 5.47 28.77 -1.47
C MET A 174 6.34 30.02 -1.29
N ILE A 175 7.52 30.08 -1.92
CA ILE A 175 8.39 31.25 -1.91
C ILE A 175 7.82 32.37 -2.81
N GLU A 176 7.29 32.02 -3.99
CA GLU A 176 6.71 32.97 -4.94
C GLU A 176 5.41 33.59 -4.43
N ASP A 177 4.55 32.81 -3.78
CA ASP A 177 3.31 33.29 -3.15
C ASP A 177 3.16 32.76 -1.72
N PRO A 178 3.51 33.54 -0.69
CA PRO A 178 3.39 33.11 0.70
C PRO A 178 1.95 32.73 1.14
N ARG A 179 0.93 33.16 0.42
CA ARG A 179 -0.46 32.76 0.70
C ARG A 179 -0.70 31.29 0.39
N SER A 180 0.12 30.68 -0.46
CA SER A 180 0.03 29.25 -0.81
C SER A 180 0.68 28.32 0.21
N ILE A 181 1.32 28.83 1.29
CA ILE A 181 2.07 28.01 2.25
C ILE A 181 1.18 26.95 2.92
N SER A 182 -0.05 27.30 3.33
CA SER A 182 -0.97 26.35 3.96
C SER A 182 -1.29 25.18 3.04
N ASP A 183 -1.68 25.49 1.80
CA ASP A 183 -2.05 24.48 0.80
C ASP A 183 -0.85 23.69 0.33
N GLY A 184 0.29 24.36 0.12
CA GLY A 184 1.55 23.70 -0.19
C GLY A 184 1.99 22.69 0.88
N ALA A 185 1.79 23.04 2.15
CA ALA A 185 2.03 22.10 3.26
C ALA A 185 1.09 20.88 3.20
N HIS A 186 -0.20 21.08 2.94
CA HIS A 186 -1.14 19.96 2.73
C HIS A 186 -0.70 19.05 1.58
N MET A 187 -0.28 19.65 0.44
CA MET A 187 0.22 18.90 -0.72
C MET A 187 1.49 18.11 -0.40
N LEU A 188 2.45 18.69 0.32
CA LEU A 188 3.66 17.99 0.76
C LEU A 188 3.36 16.80 1.68
N PHE A 189 2.41 16.95 2.59
CA PHE A 189 1.97 15.83 3.44
C PHE A 189 1.28 14.72 2.64
N MET A 190 0.48 15.06 1.61
CA MET A 190 -0.12 14.07 0.73
C MET A 190 0.94 13.33 -0.08
N ALA A 191 1.92 14.05 -0.64
CA ALA A 191 3.06 13.48 -1.34
C ALA A 191 3.87 12.54 -0.42
N LYS A 192 4.09 12.93 0.85
CA LYS A 192 4.77 12.08 1.83
C LYS A 192 3.95 10.82 2.18
N ASN A 193 2.62 10.92 2.20
CA ASN A 193 1.80 9.72 2.37
C ASN A 193 1.94 8.77 1.17
N LEU A 194 2.02 9.28 -0.06
CA LEU A 194 2.23 8.44 -1.26
C LEU A 194 3.62 7.77 -1.25
N GLU A 195 4.67 8.48 -0.86
CA GLU A 195 6.00 7.89 -0.69
C GLU A 195 5.97 6.77 0.37
N ARG A 196 5.33 7.00 1.53
CA ARG A 196 5.19 5.96 2.56
C ARG A 196 4.36 4.76 2.10
N ILE A 197 3.40 4.95 1.20
CA ILE A 197 2.70 3.83 0.56
C ILE A 197 3.69 2.98 -0.24
N GLY A 198 4.63 3.59 -0.95
CA GLY A 198 5.73 2.90 -1.61
C GLY A 198 6.57 2.08 -0.63
N ASP A 199 6.95 2.67 0.51
CA ASP A 199 7.67 1.95 1.58
C ASP A 199 6.90 0.70 2.05
N HIS A 200 5.57 0.81 2.25
CA HIS A 200 4.74 -0.32 2.64
C HIS A 200 4.65 -1.40 1.54
N CYS A 201 4.63 -1.02 0.26
CA CYS A 201 4.72 -1.98 -0.85
C CYS A 201 6.05 -2.73 -0.84
N THR A 202 7.15 -2.05 -0.52
CA THR A 202 8.48 -2.65 -0.34
C THR A 202 8.50 -3.64 0.83
N ASN A 203 7.87 -3.29 1.96
CA ASN A 203 7.72 -4.22 3.09
C ASN A 203 6.92 -5.47 2.70
N ILE A 204 5.82 -5.32 1.95
CA ILE A 204 5.06 -6.45 1.43
C ILE A 204 5.97 -7.35 0.57
N ALA A 205 6.79 -6.76 -0.30
CA ALA A 205 7.72 -7.50 -1.15
C ALA A 205 8.72 -8.34 -0.34
N GLU A 206 9.24 -7.80 0.76
CA GLU A 206 10.11 -8.54 1.70
C GLU A 206 9.38 -9.74 2.32
N PHE A 207 8.13 -9.58 2.77
CA PHE A 207 7.36 -10.68 3.34
C PHE A 207 7.00 -11.74 2.31
N VAL A 208 6.67 -11.36 1.08
CA VAL A 208 6.41 -12.28 -0.03
C VAL A 208 7.67 -13.05 -0.39
N TYR A 209 8.81 -12.40 -0.52
CA TYR A 209 10.09 -13.04 -0.80
C TYR A 209 10.46 -14.06 0.29
N PHE A 210 10.36 -13.65 1.57
CA PHE A 210 10.59 -14.54 2.70
C PHE A 210 9.65 -15.74 2.73
N GLN A 211 8.35 -15.55 2.44
CA GLN A 211 7.37 -16.64 2.36
C GLN A 211 7.85 -17.74 1.41
N ILE A 212 8.33 -17.35 0.25
CA ILE A 212 8.65 -18.27 -0.84
C ILE A 212 10.01 -18.93 -0.62
N THR A 213 11.03 -18.14 -0.31
CA THR A 213 12.43 -18.60 -0.25
C THR A 213 12.87 -19.02 1.14
N GLY A 214 12.28 -18.46 2.20
CA GLY A 214 12.75 -18.58 3.58
C GLY A 214 13.94 -17.67 3.90
N GLU A 215 14.35 -16.81 2.98
CA GLU A 215 15.46 -15.86 3.11
C GLU A 215 14.96 -14.42 3.18
N ASN A 216 15.68 -13.55 3.88
CA ASN A 216 15.35 -12.13 3.93
C ASN A 216 16.11 -11.37 2.82
N LEU A 217 15.43 -10.39 2.21
CA LEU A 217 16.10 -9.39 1.39
C LEU A 217 16.93 -8.47 2.30
N VAL A 218 18.20 -8.26 1.97
CA VAL A 218 19.11 -7.45 2.79
C VAL A 218 19.44 -6.17 2.04
N GLN A 219 19.37 -5.03 2.71
CA GLN A 219 19.63 -3.69 2.12
C GLN A 219 20.99 -3.58 1.39
N GLN A 220 21.97 -4.43 1.75
CA GLN A 220 23.28 -4.50 1.07
C GLN A 220 23.19 -5.05 -0.36
N ASP A 221 22.11 -5.76 -0.69
CA ASP A 221 21.85 -6.33 -2.02
C ASP A 221 21.07 -5.38 -2.93
N ARG A 222 20.66 -4.22 -2.41
CA ARG A 222 19.97 -3.17 -3.20
C ARG A 222 20.95 -2.50 -4.15
N PRO A 223 20.66 -2.45 -5.45
CA PRO A 223 21.48 -1.66 -6.38
C PRO A 223 21.50 -0.19 -5.91
N LYS A 224 22.68 0.37 -5.71
CA LYS A 224 22.82 1.82 -5.51
C LYS A 224 22.75 2.48 -6.88
N LEU A 225 21.68 3.21 -7.13
CA LEU A 225 21.57 4.11 -8.30
C LEU A 225 22.34 5.41 -8.09
#